data_9476fa1cd6d23026a8f96152b09b03d2
#
_entry.id   9476fa1cd6d23026a8f96152b09b03d2
#
_cell.length_a   1.000
_cell.length_b   1.000
_cell.length_c   1.000
_cell.angle_alpha   90.00
_cell.angle_beta   90.00
_cell.angle_gamma   90.00
#
_symmetry.space_group_name_H-M   'P 1'
#
loop_
_entity.id
_entity.type
_entity.pdbx_description
1 polymer ?
#
loop_
_entity_poly.entity_id
_entity_poly.type
_entity_poly.pdbx_seq_one_letter_code
_entity_poly.pdbx_strand_id
1 'polypeptide(L)'
;MERVLFFACVCLLIFRWDITYGEISPLGVPQQGVLINGQFPGPTLECQTNDNLIINVRNSLPDPFLLSWNGLQQRKNSWQNGLLLLPSLAFHKAAGGFGAIRIHSRPLIPVPFPSPADEFTVLIGDWYTTSHKALQDLLDSGKELPSPDGVLINGKRSPDGPDFNVEQGKTYRLRISNVGLQSTLNFLIQEHCMTAPVEVEGTHTVQNSYTSVDVHAGQSLCVLFTADRPARDYRVVVSTRFASATLRSTAVIRYAGSSGPAFEPLLPCPPGPATTTTNLTASAARPNPQGSYHYGSINVTRTIRLATSAGPAAGGGKLQYAVNGVSFAEADTPLKLADYFNISGVFRLGGIPDAPPPAATGEVRSETAVMDSDHRSFVEVVLENGEDCVQSWHLDGHSVFVVGMHVGTWSEQSRDGYNLVDVVSRCTVQVYPRGWTAVLVALDNVGMWNMRSEVWARRDLGQQVYLRVHTPTRSPRDELPIPDNALLCGRAAGR
;
A
#
# COMPACT_ATOMS: atom_id res chain seq x y z
N MET A 1 -30.21 -6.98 38.83
CA MET A 1 -29.12 -7.35 37.93
C MET A 1 -29.67 -7.40 36.51
N GLU A 2 -29.80 -6.22 35.90
CA GLU A 2 -30.33 -6.10 34.53
C GLU A 2 -29.24 -6.56 33.53
N ARG A 3 -29.57 -7.60 32.78
CA ARG A 3 -28.74 -8.00 31.63
C ARG A 3 -28.99 -7.02 30.48
N VAL A 4 -28.09 -6.09 30.30
CA VAL A 4 -28.03 -5.27 29.07
C VAL A 4 -27.56 -6.20 27.95
N LEU A 5 -28.49 -6.60 27.09
CA LEU A 5 -28.17 -7.27 25.82
C LEU A 5 -27.59 -6.23 24.87
N PHE A 6 -26.26 -6.23 24.75
CA PHE A 6 -25.60 -5.50 23.67
C PHE A 6 -25.86 -6.24 22.35
N PHE A 7 -26.77 -5.75 21.56
CA PHE A 7 -26.83 -6.05 20.13
C PHE A 7 -25.62 -5.39 19.49
N ALA A 8 -24.64 -6.19 19.09
CA ALA A 8 -23.62 -5.72 18.14
C ALA A 8 -24.37 -5.44 16.84
N CYS A 9 -24.68 -4.18 16.57
CA CYS A 9 -25.28 -3.76 15.31
C CYS A 9 -24.19 -3.90 14.24
N VAL A 10 -24.21 -5.00 13.49
CA VAL A 10 -23.43 -5.17 12.28
C VAL A 10 -24.20 -4.43 11.18
N CYS A 11 -23.71 -3.27 10.75
CA CYS A 11 -24.31 -2.56 9.64
C CYS A 11 -23.96 -3.24 8.33
N LEU A 12 -24.95 -3.40 7.46
CA LEU A 12 -24.77 -3.77 6.07
C LEU A 12 -24.81 -2.48 5.23
N LEU A 13 -23.65 -2.11 4.67
CA LEU A 13 -23.52 -0.94 3.82
C LEU A 13 -23.43 -1.38 2.35
N ILE A 14 -24.30 -0.85 1.51
CA ILE A 14 -24.36 -1.20 0.09
C ILE A 14 -24.00 0.03 -0.73
N PHE A 15 -22.93 -0.09 -1.51
CA PHE A 15 -22.47 0.95 -2.43
C PHE A 15 -22.68 0.51 -3.87
N ARG A 16 -22.88 1.49 -4.76
CA ARG A 16 -22.93 1.29 -6.21
C ARG A 16 -21.94 2.25 -6.83
N TRP A 17 -20.97 1.70 -7.56
CA TRP A 17 -19.94 2.47 -8.25
C TRP A 17 -20.04 2.24 -9.75
N ASP A 18 -20.12 3.32 -10.49
CA ASP A 18 -20.00 3.34 -11.95
C ASP A 18 -18.61 3.89 -12.29
N ILE A 19 -17.83 3.07 -12.97
CA ILE A 19 -16.45 3.40 -13.34
C ILE A 19 -16.48 3.84 -14.80
N THR A 20 -16.12 5.08 -15.07
CA THR A 20 -16.16 5.70 -16.39
C THR A 20 -14.86 6.43 -16.69
N TYR A 21 -14.58 6.64 -17.97
CA TYR A 21 -13.63 7.67 -18.36
C TYR A 21 -14.30 9.04 -18.41
N GLY A 22 -13.54 10.08 -18.03
CA GLY A 22 -13.92 11.47 -18.17
C GLY A 22 -12.70 12.37 -18.29
N GLU A 23 -12.93 13.64 -18.59
CA GLU A 23 -11.85 14.62 -18.64
C GLU A 23 -11.49 15.10 -17.23
N ILE A 24 -10.19 15.11 -16.93
CA ILE A 24 -9.60 15.67 -15.70
C ILE A 24 -8.41 16.54 -16.07
N SER A 25 -8.08 17.53 -15.23
CA SER A 25 -6.94 18.43 -15.47
C SER A 25 -6.11 18.67 -14.21
N PRO A 26 -5.51 17.62 -13.60
CA PRO A 26 -4.87 17.72 -12.28
C PRO A 26 -3.67 18.69 -12.24
N LEU A 27 -2.88 18.75 -13.31
CA LEU A 27 -1.75 19.69 -13.49
C LEU A 27 -2.10 20.85 -14.44
N GLY A 28 -3.40 21.10 -14.68
CA GLY A 28 -3.86 22.10 -15.62
C GLY A 28 -3.80 21.67 -17.09
N VAL A 29 -3.47 20.41 -17.36
CA VAL A 29 -3.47 19.81 -18.70
C VAL A 29 -4.64 18.84 -18.80
N PRO A 30 -5.60 19.06 -19.74
CA PRO A 30 -6.72 18.15 -19.95
C PRO A 30 -6.24 16.76 -20.38
N GLN A 31 -6.71 15.73 -19.71
CA GLN A 31 -6.40 14.34 -20.02
C GLN A 31 -7.56 13.40 -19.65
N GLN A 32 -7.57 12.24 -20.26
CA GLN A 32 -8.54 11.20 -19.90
C GLN A 32 -8.18 10.62 -18.52
N GLY A 33 -9.15 10.65 -17.59
CA GLY A 33 -9.03 10.07 -16.27
C GLY A 33 -10.13 9.06 -15.98
N VAL A 34 -9.90 8.21 -14.98
CA VAL A 34 -10.90 7.31 -14.42
C VAL A 34 -11.71 8.07 -13.37
N LEU A 35 -13.03 8.07 -13.56
CA LEU A 35 -13.99 8.63 -12.62
C LEU A 35 -14.77 7.52 -11.93
N ILE A 36 -14.94 7.63 -10.62
CA ILE A 36 -15.83 6.76 -9.83
C ILE A 36 -17.06 7.58 -9.47
N ASN A 37 -18.23 7.22 -9.99
CA ASN A 37 -19.45 8.01 -9.88
C ASN A 37 -19.25 9.48 -10.32
N GLY A 38 -18.50 9.70 -11.39
CA GLY A 38 -18.22 11.03 -11.92
C GLY A 38 -17.22 11.86 -11.11
N GLN A 39 -16.52 11.28 -10.14
CA GLN A 39 -15.59 11.98 -9.26
C GLN A 39 -14.13 11.56 -9.47
N PHE A 40 -13.21 12.52 -9.33
CA PHE A 40 -11.76 12.35 -9.26
C PHE A 40 -11.17 13.23 -8.13
N PRO A 41 -10.37 12.70 -7.20
CA PRO A 41 -10.28 11.26 -6.86
C PRO A 41 -11.63 10.65 -6.55
N GLY A 42 -11.74 9.31 -6.59
CA GLY A 42 -12.98 8.62 -6.29
C GLY A 42 -13.51 8.95 -4.88
N PRO A 43 -14.80 8.68 -4.62
CA PRO A 43 -15.45 9.01 -3.36
C PRO A 43 -14.75 8.31 -2.18
N THR A 44 -14.66 8.99 -1.04
CA THR A 44 -14.22 8.35 0.21
C THR A 44 -15.29 7.38 0.69
N LEU A 45 -14.91 6.13 0.88
CA LEU A 45 -15.76 5.12 1.49
C LEU A 45 -15.60 5.18 3.02
N GLU A 46 -16.69 5.36 3.73
CA GLU A 46 -16.68 5.40 5.20
C GLU A 46 -17.40 4.20 5.78
N CYS A 47 -16.78 3.55 6.77
CA CYS A 47 -17.32 2.42 7.49
C CYS A 47 -16.72 2.30 8.89
N GLN A 48 -17.27 1.43 9.68
CA GLN A 48 -16.79 1.10 11.02
C GLN A 48 -16.21 -0.31 11.04
N THR A 49 -15.30 -0.57 11.94
CA THR A 49 -14.77 -1.92 12.17
C THR A 49 -15.92 -2.91 12.45
N ASN A 50 -15.98 -4.00 11.69
CA ASN A 50 -16.99 -5.05 11.62
C ASN A 50 -18.23 -4.72 10.77
N ASP A 51 -18.29 -3.61 10.06
CA ASP A 51 -19.33 -3.44 9.06
C ASP A 51 -19.13 -4.42 7.90
N ASN A 52 -20.24 -4.87 7.34
CA ASN A 52 -20.24 -5.62 6.09
C ASN A 52 -20.45 -4.66 4.92
N LEU A 53 -19.52 -4.66 3.99
CA LEU A 53 -19.58 -3.81 2.80
C LEU A 53 -19.94 -4.66 1.58
N ILE A 54 -20.97 -4.25 0.85
CA ILE A 54 -21.26 -4.76 -0.49
C ILE A 54 -21.03 -3.62 -1.47
N ILE A 55 -20.07 -3.77 -2.36
CA ILE A 55 -19.74 -2.78 -3.35
C ILE A 55 -20.03 -3.35 -4.74
N ASN A 56 -21.12 -2.89 -5.32
CA ASN A 56 -21.50 -3.25 -6.68
C ASN A 56 -20.77 -2.32 -7.66
N VAL A 57 -19.83 -2.87 -8.40
CA VAL A 57 -19.03 -2.13 -9.37
C VAL A 57 -19.55 -2.41 -10.77
N ARG A 58 -19.94 -1.35 -11.48
CA ARG A 58 -20.21 -1.39 -12.91
C ARG A 58 -19.01 -0.84 -13.65
N ASN A 59 -18.35 -1.68 -14.42
CA ASN A 59 -17.28 -1.25 -15.30
C ASN A 59 -17.88 -0.76 -16.63
N SER A 60 -17.83 0.53 -16.87
CA SER A 60 -18.22 1.18 -18.12
C SER A 60 -17.01 1.61 -18.96
N LEU A 61 -15.81 1.13 -18.61
CA LEU A 61 -14.59 1.30 -19.42
C LEU A 61 -14.57 0.24 -20.54
N PRO A 62 -13.90 0.51 -21.66
CA PRO A 62 -13.63 -0.50 -22.69
C PRO A 62 -12.63 -1.56 -22.21
N ASP A 63 -11.82 -1.23 -21.21
CA ASP A 63 -10.76 -2.08 -20.67
C ASP A 63 -11.27 -2.84 -19.41
N PRO A 64 -10.74 -4.03 -19.10
CA PRO A 64 -11.01 -4.70 -17.84
C PRO A 64 -10.62 -3.79 -16.66
N PHE A 65 -11.37 -3.81 -15.57
CA PHE A 65 -11.11 -3.01 -14.39
C PHE A 65 -11.00 -3.88 -13.13
N LEU A 66 -9.92 -3.72 -12.38
CA LEU A 66 -9.71 -4.37 -11.08
C LEU A 66 -9.80 -3.34 -9.96
N LEU A 67 -10.49 -3.72 -8.91
CA LEU A 67 -10.49 -2.99 -7.65
C LEU A 67 -9.71 -3.78 -6.60
N SER A 68 -8.68 -3.18 -6.04
CA SER A 68 -7.90 -3.73 -4.93
C SER A 68 -8.09 -2.89 -3.67
N TRP A 69 -7.99 -3.54 -2.52
CA TRP A 69 -8.21 -2.92 -1.22
C TRP A 69 -6.92 -2.97 -0.40
N ASN A 70 -6.00 -2.05 -0.64
CA ASN A 70 -4.74 -2.02 0.09
C ASN A 70 -4.99 -1.88 1.60
N GLY A 71 -4.39 -2.79 2.38
CA GLY A 71 -4.56 -2.85 3.83
C GLY A 71 -5.73 -3.70 4.34
N LEU A 72 -6.60 -4.21 3.45
CA LEU A 72 -7.66 -5.14 3.83
C LEU A 72 -7.23 -6.59 3.54
N GLN A 73 -7.29 -7.44 4.57
CA GLN A 73 -6.77 -8.81 4.46
C GLN A 73 -7.66 -9.78 3.69
N GLN A 74 -8.91 -9.43 3.37
CA GLN A 74 -9.86 -10.31 2.64
C GLN A 74 -9.91 -11.73 3.22
N ARG A 75 -9.98 -11.83 4.55
CA ARG A 75 -9.97 -13.12 5.26
C ARG A 75 -11.12 -14.00 4.81
N LYS A 76 -10.81 -15.27 4.49
CA LYS A 76 -11.71 -16.28 3.93
C LYS A 76 -12.26 -15.98 2.54
N ASN A 77 -12.14 -14.76 2.03
CA ASN A 77 -12.63 -14.30 0.74
C ASN A 77 -11.48 -13.94 -0.20
N SER A 78 -10.41 -14.75 -0.20
CA SER A 78 -9.20 -14.50 -0.99
C SER A 78 -9.49 -14.27 -2.48
N TRP A 79 -10.58 -14.85 -2.98
CA TRP A 79 -11.07 -14.68 -4.33
C TRP A 79 -11.57 -13.25 -4.64
N GLN A 80 -11.84 -12.39 -3.64
CA GLN A 80 -12.18 -10.98 -3.86
C GLN A 80 -10.96 -10.09 -4.15
N ASN A 81 -9.75 -10.59 -3.90
CA ASN A 81 -8.53 -9.84 -4.13
C ASN A 81 -7.96 -10.16 -5.52
N GLY A 82 -8.58 -9.64 -6.55
CA GLY A 82 -8.09 -9.79 -7.92
C GLY A 82 -8.29 -11.14 -8.58
N LEU A 83 -9.29 -11.92 -8.14
CA LEU A 83 -9.57 -13.25 -8.64
C LEU A 83 -9.89 -13.32 -10.15
N LEU A 84 -10.44 -12.26 -10.71
CA LEU A 84 -11.19 -12.32 -11.97
C LEU A 84 -10.50 -11.64 -13.15
N LEU A 85 -9.30 -11.11 -13.02
CA LEU A 85 -8.78 -10.28 -14.07
C LEU A 85 -7.32 -10.60 -14.41
N LEU A 86 -7.13 -10.72 -15.69
CA LEU A 86 -5.88 -10.70 -16.40
C LEU A 86 -5.11 -9.39 -16.15
N PRO A 87 -3.85 -9.34 -16.52
CA PRO A 87 -2.85 -8.42 -16.05
C PRO A 87 -3.10 -6.96 -16.38
N SER A 88 -2.29 -6.13 -15.78
CA SER A 88 -2.08 -4.70 -16.03
C SER A 88 -3.23 -3.75 -15.66
N LEU A 89 -3.51 -3.63 -14.37
CA LEU A 89 -4.49 -2.65 -13.92
C LEU A 89 -3.87 -1.46 -13.19
N ALA A 90 -2.54 -1.45 -13.09
CA ALA A 90 -1.81 -0.32 -12.52
C ALA A 90 -1.95 0.95 -13.39
N PHE A 91 -2.18 0.83 -14.70
CA PHE A 91 -2.39 1.99 -15.56
C PHE A 91 -3.68 2.74 -15.24
N HIS A 92 -4.71 2.09 -14.70
CA HIS A 92 -5.90 2.79 -14.20
C HIS A 92 -5.59 3.67 -12.98
N LYS A 93 -4.61 3.27 -12.14
CA LYS A 93 -4.08 4.12 -11.06
C LYS A 93 -3.43 5.38 -11.65
N ALA A 94 -2.68 5.25 -12.74
CA ALA A 94 -2.09 6.37 -13.47
C ALA A 94 -3.13 7.31 -14.10
N ALA A 95 -4.33 6.80 -14.37
CA ALA A 95 -5.47 7.59 -14.84
C ALA A 95 -6.34 8.17 -13.70
N GLY A 96 -5.93 8.00 -12.42
CA GLY A 96 -6.71 8.49 -11.28
C GLY A 96 -7.73 7.50 -10.70
N GLY A 97 -7.66 6.23 -11.08
CA GLY A 97 -8.52 5.17 -10.55
C GLY A 97 -8.18 4.80 -9.11
N PHE A 98 -8.28 5.74 -8.18
CA PHE A 98 -8.05 5.54 -6.75
C PHE A 98 -9.00 6.38 -5.91
N GLY A 99 -9.20 5.96 -4.68
CA GLY A 99 -9.98 6.66 -3.66
C GLY A 99 -9.54 6.26 -2.26
N ALA A 100 -10.17 6.81 -1.25
CA ALA A 100 -9.87 6.51 0.13
C ALA A 100 -10.93 5.60 0.76
N ILE A 101 -10.48 4.75 1.69
CA ILE A 101 -11.35 4.08 2.64
C ILE A 101 -11.03 4.56 4.04
N ARG A 102 -12.05 5.02 4.78
CA ARG A 102 -11.96 5.48 6.15
C ARG A 102 -12.69 4.48 7.06
N ILE A 103 -11.92 3.74 7.83
CA ILE A 103 -12.44 2.76 8.77
C ILE A 103 -12.36 3.36 10.17
N HIS A 104 -13.52 3.58 10.79
CA HIS A 104 -13.61 4.11 12.16
C HIS A 104 -13.44 2.99 13.18
N SER A 105 -12.76 3.29 14.28
CA SER A 105 -12.67 2.40 15.43
C SER A 105 -14.04 2.24 16.09
N ARG A 106 -14.27 1.10 16.74
CA ARG A 106 -15.50 0.90 17.52
C ARG A 106 -15.57 1.90 18.67
N PRO A 107 -16.72 2.57 18.92
CA PRO A 107 -16.84 3.59 19.96
C PRO A 107 -16.49 3.11 21.38
N LEU A 108 -16.70 1.82 21.67
CA LEU A 108 -16.44 1.22 22.98
C LEU A 108 -15.00 0.76 23.20
N ILE A 109 -14.16 0.80 22.16
CA ILE A 109 -12.75 0.42 22.27
C ILE A 109 -11.92 1.69 22.20
N PRO A 110 -11.30 2.11 23.31
CA PRO A 110 -10.49 3.31 23.32
C PRO A 110 -9.28 3.17 22.37
N VAL A 111 -8.97 4.23 21.68
CA VAL A 111 -7.72 4.38 20.91
C VAL A 111 -6.66 5.03 21.80
N PRO A 112 -5.36 4.76 21.60
CA PRO A 112 -4.30 5.27 22.47
C PRO A 112 -3.88 6.70 22.11
N PHE A 113 -4.78 7.53 21.61
CA PHE A 113 -4.54 8.93 21.29
C PHE A 113 -5.80 9.77 21.57
N PRO A 114 -5.66 11.09 21.76
CA PRO A 114 -6.79 11.99 21.99
C PRO A 114 -7.79 11.95 20.83
N SER A 115 -9.09 11.99 21.16
CA SER A 115 -10.14 12.06 20.13
C SER A 115 -9.96 13.35 19.32
N PRO A 116 -9.80 13.29 18.00
CA PRO A 116 -9.70 14.49 17.17
C PRO A 116 -11.05 15.20 17.09
N ALA A 117 -11.02 16.52 16.86
CA ALA A 117 -12.22 17.32 16.61
C ALA A 117 -12.82 16.99 15.24
N ASP A 118 -11.97 16.66 14.26
CA ASP A 118 -12.39 16.21 12.94
C ASP A 118 -11.22 15.46 12.25
N GLU A 119 -11.51 14.82 11.12
CA GLU A 119 -10.55 14.02 10.36
C GLU A 119 -10.55 14.42 8.89
N PHE A 120 -9.35 14.53 8.32
CA PHE A 120 -9.17 14.83 6.90
C PHE A 120 -8.50 13.64 6.17
N THR A 121 -9.05 13.30 5.01
CA THR A 121 -8.40 12.40 4.06
C THR A 121 -7.45 13.19 3.19
N VAL A 122 -6.20 12.71 3.10
CA VAL A 122 -5.13 13.37 2.34
C VAL A 122 -4.50 12.34 1.40
N LEU A 123 -4.91 12.36 0.14
CA LEU A 123 -4.33 11.53 -0.91
C LEU A 123 -3.21 12.32 -1.58
N ILE A 124 -1.99 11.85 -1.46
CA ILE A 124 -0.81 12.45 -2.09
C ILE A 124 -0.25 11.52 -3.16
N GLY A 125 0.27 12.06 -4.24
CA GLY A 125 0.84 11.21 -5.30
C GLY A 125 1.55 12.02 -6.37
N ASP A 126 2.55 11.40 -6.99
CA ASP A 126 3.14 11.90 -8.22
C ASP A 126 2.16 11.75 -9.39
N TRP A 127 2.31 12.61 -10.39
CA TRP A 127 1.40 12.67 -11.52
C TRP A 127 2.13 12.94 -12.83
N TYR A 128 1.56 12.43 -13.93
CA TYR A 128 2.08 12.56 -15.29
C TYR A 128 1.07 13.29 -16.18
N THR A 129 1.55 14.18 -17.01
CA THR A 129 0.75 14.81 -18.08
C THR A 129 0.63 13.92 -19.31
N THR A 130 1.56 12.97 -19.46
CA THR A 130 1.48 11.90 -20.44
C THR A 130 0.30 10.98 -20.13
N SER A 131 -0.47 10.60 -21.16
CA SER A 131 -1.63 9.75 -20.97
C SER A 131 -1.23 8.38 -20.38
N HIS A 132 -2.11 7.82 -19.54
CA HIS A 132 -1.88 6.52 -18.91
C HIS A 132 -1.64 5.39 -19.92
N LYS A 133 -2.29 5.45 -21.10
CA LYS A 133 -2.06 4.49 -22.19
C LYS A 133 -0.67 4.62 -22.79
N ALA A 134 -0.21 5.84 -23.05
CA ALA A 134 1.14 6.06 -23.56
C ALA A 134 2.22 5.66 -22.53
N LEU A 135 1.98 5.84 -21.23
CA LEU A 135 2.87 5.33 -20.19
C LEU A 135 2.89 3.79 -20.18
N GLN A 136 1.74 3.13 -20.37
CA GLN A 136 1.67 1.67 -20.50
C GLN A 136 2.44 1.18 -21.73
N ASP A 137 2.27 1.84 -22.89
CA ASP A 137 3.02 1.51 -24.12
C ASP A 137 4.55 1.58 -23.92
N LEU A 138 5.03 2.53 -23.09
CA LEU A 138 6.45 2.57 -22.72
C LEU A 138 6.87 1.32 -21.96
N LEU A 139 6.11 0.93 -20.93
CA LEU A 139 6.38 -0.28 -20.15
C LEU A 139 6.28 -1.54 -21.01
N ASP A 140 5.26 -1.66 -21.84
CA ASP A 140 5.08 -2.78 -22.76
C ASP A 140 6.24 -2.89 -23.76
N SER A 141 6.87 -1.77 -24.08
CA SER A 141 8.09 -1.75 -24.89
C SER A 141 9.37 -2.09 -24.09
N GLY A 142 9.27 -2.33 -22.78
CA GLY A 142 10.39 -2.61 -21.88
C GLY A 142 11.23 -1.38 -21.55
N LYS A 143 10.62 -0.21 -21.48
CA LYS A 143 11.26 1.05 -21.09
C LYS A 143 10.78 1.47 -19.70
N GLU A 144 11.63 2.18 -18.97
CA GLU A 144 11.26 2.81 -17.72
C GLU A 144 10.31 3.99 -17.93
N LEU A 145 9.54 4.32 -16.90
CA LEU A 145 8.76 5.55 -16.91
C LEU A 145 9.68 6.78 -16.80
N PRO A 146 9.31 7.89 -17.44
CA PRO A 146 9.98 9.17 -17.22
C PRO A 146 9.80 9.65 -15.77
N SER A 147 10.50 10.71 -15.41
CA SER A 147 10.22 11.41 -14.15
C SER A 147 8.80 11.98 -14.17
N PRO A 148 8.08 11.99 -13.05
CA PRO A 148 6.75 12.60 -12.97
C PRO A 148 6.81 14.11 -13.23
N ASP A 149 5.70 14.66 -13.73
CA ASP A 149 5.58 16.09 -14.07
C ASP A 149 5.14 16.93 -12.86
N GLY A 150 4.58 16.31 -11.81
CA GLY A 150 4.13 17.03 -10.64
C GLY A 150 3.71 16.14 -9.49
N VAL A 151 3.30 16.78 -8.40
CA VAL A 151 2.72 16.14 -7.21
C VAL A 151 1.33 16.71 -6.98
N LEU A 152 0.39 15.87 -6.60
CA LEU A 152 -0.98 16.23 -6.29
C LEU A 152 -1.30 16.00 -4.83
N ILE A 153 -2.23 16.81 -4.29
CA ILE A 153 -2.88 16.63 -3.00
C ILE A 153 -4.39 16.58 -3.26
N ASN A 154 -5.04 15.46 -2.96
CA ASN A 154 -6.45 15.21 -3.25
C ASN A 154 -6.82 15.50 -4.73
N GLY A 155 -5.97 15.08 -5.66
CA GLY A 155 -6.18 15.26 -7.09
C GLY A 155 -5.92 16.67 -7.64
N LYS A 156 -5.44 17.60 -6.82
CA LYS A 156 -5.18 19.01 -7.19
C LYS A 156 -3.72 19.37 -6.98
N ARG A 157 -3.24 20.35 -7.76
CA ARG A 157 -1.90 20.95 -7.59
C ARG A 157 -2.01 22.33 -6.91
N SER A 158 -0.89 22.82 -6.40
CA SER A 158 -0.75 24.24 -6.02
C SER A 158 -0.91 25.17 -7.25
N PRO A 159 -1.60 26.33 -7.15
CA PRO A 159 -2.22 26.90 -5.95
C PRO A 159 -3.64 26.40 -5.65
N ASP A 160 -4.21 25.53 -6.51
CA ASP A 160 -5.60 25.06 -6.42
C ASP A 160 -5.75 23.87 -5.45
N GLY A 161 -4.79 23.68 -4.55
CA GLY A 161 -4.80 22.63 -3.53
C GLY A 161 -6.03 22.71 -2.61
N PRO A 162 -6.38 21.60 -1.94
CA PRO A 162 -7.51 21.58 -1.02
C PRO A 162 -7.28 22.48 0.20
N ASP A 163 -8.36 23.04 0.73
CA ASP A 163 -8.38 23.73 2.02
C ASP A 163 -8.82 22.75 3.13
N PHE A 164 -8.09 22.76 4.24
CA PHE A 164 -8.45 22.05 5.47
C PHE A 164 -8.85 23.06 6.52
N ASN A 165 -10.15 23.17 6.80
CA ASN A 165 -10.68 24.16 7.74
C ASN A 165 -10.53 23.70 9.18
N VAL A 166 -9.94 24.52 10.04
CA VAL A 166 -9.65 24.20 11.42
C VAL A 166 -10.01 25.34 12.37
N GLU A 167 -10.27 25.01 13.63
CA GLU A 167 -10.49 25.96 14.71
C GLU A 167 -9.29 25.96 15.65
N GLN A 168 -8.87 27.15 16.07
CA GLN A 168 -7.73 27.32 16.97
C GLN A 168 -7.91 26.53 18.28
N GLY A 169 -6.86 25.84 18.72
CA GLY A 169 -6.82 25.03 19.93
C GLY A 169 -7.35 23.59 19.77
N LYS A 170 -7.96 23.27 18.64
CA LYS A 170 -8.45 21.91 18.39
C LYS A 170 -7.39 21.01 17.74
N THR A 171 -7.49 19.71 17.99
CA THR A 171 -6.62 18.67 17.38
C THR A 171 -7.36 17.95 16.28
N TYR A 172 -6.69 17.75 15.17
CA TYR A 172 -7.22 17.10 13.95
C TYR A 172 -6.40 15.87 13.57
N ARG A 173 -7.06 14.89 12.95
CA ARG A 173 -6.39 13.73 12.39
C ARG A 173 -6.31 13.83 10.88
N LEU A 174 -5.10 13.72 10.33
CA LEU A 174 -4.88 13.58 8.89
C LEU A 174 -4.60 12.12 8.58
N ARG A 175 -5.39 11.54 7.67
CA ARG A 175 -5.18 10.21 7.10
C ARG A 175 -4.49 10.37 5.76
N ILE A 176 -3.19 10.12 5.74
CA ILE A 176 -2.32 10.38 4.59
C ILE A 176 -2.05 9.07 3.88
N SER A 177 -2.34 9.01 2.57
CA SER A 177 -2.03 7.84 1.73
C SER A 177 -1.29 8.28 0.48
N ASN A 178 -0.17 7.63 0.20
CA ASN A 178 0.56 7.83 -1.05
C ASN A 178 -0.04 6.94 -2.14
N VAL A 179 -0.84 7.57 -3.00
CA VAL A 179 -1.50 6.95 -4.15
C VAL A 179 -0.72 7.13 -5.45
N GLY A 180 0.50 7.66 -5.39
CA GLY A 180 1.39 7.86 -6.52
C GLY A 180 1.89 6.55 -7.15
N LEU A 181 2.58 6.69 -8.28
CA LEU A 181 3.05 5.57 -9.09
C LEU A 181 4.46 5.10 -8.73
N GLN A 182 5.32 6.01 -8.24
CA GLN A 182 6.71 5.66 -7.95
C GLN A 182 7.38 6.47 -6.84
N SER A 183 6.93 7.70 -6.56
CA SER A 183 7.70 8.60 -5.70
C SER A 183 7.44 8.38 -4.22
N THR A 184 8.52 8.40 -3.43
CA THR A 184 8.42 8.67 -2.00
C THR A 184 8.13 10.15 -1.79
N LEU A 185 7.17 10.47 -0.95
CA LEU A 185 6.73 11.83 -0.68
C LEU A 185 6.94 12.20 0.78
N ASN A 186 7.49 13.39 1.01
CA ASN A 186 7.58 14.00 2.34
C ASN A 186 6.40 14.93 2.54
N PHE A 187 5.73 14.82 3.68
CA PHE A 187 4.60 15.63 4.10
C PHE A 187 4.96 16.46 5.32
N LEU A 188 4.68 17.76 5.29
CA LEU A 188 4.86 18.66 6.43
C LEU A 188 3.75 19.71 6.49
N ILE A 189 3.51 20.26 7.68
CA ILE A 189 2.62 21.40 7.91
C ILE A 189 3.48 22.56 8.41
N GLN A 190 3.39 23.70 7.74
CA GLN A 190 4.13 24.92 8.08
C GLN A 190 3.91 25.28 9.56
N GLU A 191 4.99 25.48 10.31
CA GLU A 191 5.03 25.88 11.72
C GLU A 191 4.34 24.92 12.71
N HIS A 192 3.72 23.82 12.26
CA HIS A 192 3.08 22.84 13.12
C HIS A 192 3.89 21.56 13.25
N CYS A 193 4.05 21.10 14.47
CA CYS A 193 4.54 19.75 14.73
C CYS A 193 3.37 18.76 14.62
N MET A 194 3.67 17.59 14.11
CA MET A 194 2.73 16.48 14.03
C MET A 194 3.06 15.47 15.11
N THR A 195 2.08 15.03 15.87
CA THR A 195 2.18 13.78 16.62
C THR A 195 2.01 12.64 15.62
N ALA A 196 3.12 12.01 15.26
CA ALA A 196 3.12 11.12 14.12
C ALA A 196 4.04 9.90 14.33
N PRO A 197 3.72 8.81 13.62
CA PRO A 197 2.35 8.48 13.28
C PRO A 197 1.59 8.04 14.53
N VAL A 198 0.29 8.24 14.59
CA VAL A 198 -0.57 7.65 15.65
C VAL A 198 -1.12 6.31 15.22
N GLU A 199 -1.15 6.09 13.90
CA GLU A 199 -1.58 4.84 13.28
C GLU A 199 -0.84 4.64 11.95
N VAL A 200 -0.35 3.43 11.71
CA VAL A 200 0.22 2.99 10.43
C VAL A 200 -0.55 1.75 9.99
N GLU A 201 -1.29 1.86 8.88
CA GLU A 201 -2.02 0.75 8.27
C GLU A 201 -2.80 -0.11 9.29
N GLY A 202 -3.50 0.54 10.23
CA GLY A 202 -4.31 -0.11 11.27
C GLY A 202 -3.57 -0.49 12.56
N THR A 203 -2.26 -0.23 12.66
CA THR A 203 -1.48 -0.43 13.89
C THR A 203 -1.24 0.90 14.58
N HIS A 204 -1.60 1.00 15.86
CA HIS A 204 -1.28 2.17 16.67
C HIS A 204 0.20 2.17 17.08
N THR A 205 0.83 3.33 17.03
CA THR A 205 2.25 3.51 17.31
C THR A 205 2.49 4.34 18.56
N VAL A 206 3.69 4.26 19.12
CA VAL A 206 4.14 5.20 20.14
C VAL A 206 4.15 6.60 19.54
N GLN A 207 3.60 7.55 20.28
CA GLN A 207 3.40 8.91 19.82
C GLN A 207 4.64 9.76 20.08
N ASN A 208 5.26 10.22 19.01
CA ASN A 208 6.37 11.17 19.03
C ASN A 208 6.01 12.40 18.20
N SER A 209 6.68 13.53 18.47
CA SER A 209 6.52 14.73 17.67
C SER A 209 7.52 14.80 16.53
N TYR A 210 7.03 15.07 15.33
CA TYR A 210 7.82 15.17 14.12
C TYR A 210 7.50 16.43 13.33
N THR A 211 8.50 16.95 12.63
CA THR A 211 8.36 18.11 11.75
C THR A 211 7.82 17.72 10.38
N SER A 212 8.11 16.53 9.95
CA SER A 212 7.65 15.97 8.66
C SER A 212 7.60 14.44 8.71
N VAL A 213 6.89 13.83 7.78
CA VAL A 213 6.80 12.37 7.63
C VAL A 213 7.02 11.97 6.18
N ASP A 214 7.79 10.91 5.96
CA ASP A 214 7.96 10.31 4.65
C ASP A 214 6.90 9.22 4.44
N VAL A 215 6.25 9.22 3.28
CA VAL A 215 5.21 8.27 2.89
C VAL A 215 5.63 7.66 1.55
N HIS A 216 6.01 6.38 1.58
CA HIS A 216 6.44 5.68 0.37
C HIS A 216 5.24 5.25 -0.47
N ALA A 217 5.45 4.96 -1.76
CA ALA A 217 4.38 4.53 -2.65
C ALA A 217 3.57 3.37 -2.04
N GLY A 218 2.25 3.46 -2.05
CA GLY A 218 1.33 2.47 -1.48
C GLY A 218 1.14 2.53 0.03
N GLN A 219 1.91 3.34 0.77
CA GLN A 219 1.79 3.45 2.22
C GLN A 219 0.67 4.39 2.67
N SER A 220 0.09 4.08 3.83
CA SER A 220 -0.87 4.93 4.52
C SER A 220 -0.49 5.09 5.98
N LEU A 221 -0.66 6.30 6.52
CA LEU A 221 -0.45 6.61 7.93
C LEU A 221 -1.39 7.71 8.41
N CYS A 222 -1.58 7.78 9.73
CA CYS A 222 -2.35 8.83 10.36
C CYS A 222 -1.47 9.66 11.28
N VAL A 223 -1.62 10.97 11.22
CA VAL A 223 -0.97 11.92 12.11
C VAL A 223 -2.01 12.79 12.82
N LEU A 224 -1.69 13.22 14.02
CA LEU A 224 -2.43 14.30 14.70
C LEU A 224 -1.64 15.59 14.59
N PHE A 225 -2.33 16.69 14.40
CA PHE A 225 -1.77 18.01 14.63
C PHE A 225 -2.76 18.85 15.43
N THR A 226 -2.23 19.74 16.28
CA THR A 226 -3.04 20.68 17.02
C THR A 226 -2.92 22.05 16.35
N ALA A 227 -4.06 22.69 16.12
CA ALA A 227 -4.13 24.04 15.56
C ALA A 227 -3.78 25.08 16.65
N ASP A 228 -2.52 25.07 17.13
CA ASP A 228 -2.02 25.86 18.25
C ASP A 228 -1.35 27.18 17.85
N ARG A 229 -1.44 27.56 16.60
CA ARG A 229 -0.83 28.78 16.05
C ARG A 229 -1.84 29.94 15.97
N PRO A 230 -1.37 31.18 15.77
CA PRO A 230 -2.25 32.31 15.48
C PRO A 230 -3.18 32.02 14.30
N ALA A 231 -4.40 32.56 14.31
CA ALA A 231 -5.41 32.33 13.27
C ALA A 231 -4.97 32.94 11.92
N ARG A 232 -4.27 32.11 11.13
CA ARG A 232 -3.75 32.39 9.77
C ARG A 232 -3.94 31.18 8.88
N ASP A 233 -3.63 31.33 7.60
CA ASP A 233 -3.60 30.25 6.63
C ASP A 233 -2.18 29.69 6.58
N TYR A 234 -2.00 28.41 6.92
CA TYR A 234 -0.71 27.72 6.91
C TYR A 234 -0.66 26.74 5.75
N ARG A 235 0.54 26.54 5.20
CA ARG A 235 0.72 25.61 4.08
C ARG A 235 0.96 24.19 4.56
N VAL A 236 0.25 23.25 3.96
CA VAL A 236 0.67 21.85 3.86
C VAL A 236 1.61 21.77 2.68
N VAL A 237 2.75 21.14 2.83
CA VAL A 237 3.73 20.95 1.74
C VAL A 237 3.99 19.46 1.54
N VAL A 238 3.86 19.03 0.30
CA VAL A 238 4.23 17.68 -0.13
C VAL A 238 5.32 17.80 -1.16
N SER A 239 6.44 17.09 -0.96
CA SER A 239 7.58 17.11 -1.87
C SER A 239 8.16 15.73 -2.11
N THR A 240 8.73 15.49 -3.30
CA THR A 240 9.42 14.24 -3.59
C THR A 240 10.68 14.09 -2.74
N ARG A 241 10.97 12.82 -2.33
CA ARG A 241 12.19 12.42 -1.64
C ARG A 241 12.92 11.37 -2.45
N PHE A 242 14.23 11.28 -2.29
CA PHE A 242 15.09 10.33 -3.01
C PHE A 242 14.97 10.41 -4.54
N ALA A 243 14.55 11.57 -5.05
CA ALA A 243 14.41 11.84 -6.48
C ALA A 243 15.52 12.78 -6.94
N SER A 244 15.88 12.70 -8.22
CA SER A 244 16.90 13.59 -8.84
C SER A 244 16.46 15.05 -8.87
N ALA A 245 15.16 15.31 -8.97
CA ALA A 245 14.55 16.65 -8.91
C ALA A 245 13.47 16.70 -7.83
N THR A 246 13.43 17.80 -7.09
CA THR A 246 12.40 18.02 -6.06
C THR A 246 11.16 18.63 -6.70
N LEU A 247 10.11 17.83 -6.83
CA LEU A 247 8.77 18.29 -7.16
C LEU A 247 8.02 18.64 -5.87
N ARG A 248 7.15 19.66 -5.92
CA ARG A 248 6.43 20.15 -4.76
C ARG A 248 4.99 20.52 -5.10
N SER A 249 4.08 20.25 -4.15
CA SER A 249 2.70 20.76 -4.16
C SER A 249 2.31 21.27 -2.79
N THR A 250 1.34 22.15 -2.72
CA THR A 250 0.85 22.74 -1.47
C THR A 250 -0.66 22.68 -1.37
N ALA A 251 -1.16 22.62 -0.13
CA ALA A 251 -2.54 22.80 0.27
C ALA A 251 -2.58 23.79 1.44
N VAL A 252 -3.76 24.14 1.92
CA VAL A 252 -3.93 25.17 2.96
C VAL A 252 -4.61 24.57 4.18
N ILE A 253 -4.02 24.77 5.37
CA ILE A 253 -4.71 24.69 6.66
C ILE A 253 -5.28 26.09 6.93
N ARG A 254 -6.58 26.22 6.84
CA ARG A 254 -7.30 27.49 7.02
C ARG A 254 -7.91 27.56 8.41
N TYR A 255 -7.42 28.47 9.22
CA TYR A 255 -7.98 28.71 10.53
C TYR A 255 -9.28 29.52 10.45
N ALA A 256 -10.25 29.17 11.27
CA ALA A 256 -11.45 29.99 11.46
C ALA A 256 -11.05 31.38 11.94
N GLY A 257 -11.54 32.43 11.26
CA GLY A 257 -11.15 33.81 11.53
C GLY A 257 -9.74 34.19 11.06
N SER A 258 -9.19 33.46 10.09
CA SER A 258 -7.86 33.71 9.51
C SER A 258 -7.68 35.16 9.09
N SER A 259 -6.56 35.79 9.47
CA SER A 259 -6.12 37.12 9.03
C SER A 259 -5.34 37.12 7.72
N GLY A 260 -5.34 35.98 7.00
CA GLY A 260 -4.61 35.78 5.75
C GLY A 260 -3.43 34.82 5.90
N PRO A 261 -2.60 34.65 4.85
CA PRO A 261 -1.54 33.67 4.83
C PRO A 261 -0.47 33.93 5.90
N ALA A 262 0.10 32.85 6.44
CA ALA A 262 1.27 32.93 7.30
C ALA A 262 2.47 33.47 6.51
N PHE A 263 3.42 34.06 7.22
CA PHE A 263 4.58 34.68 6.58
C PHE A 263 5.51 33.63 5.94
N GLU A 264 6.08 33.99 4.80
CA GLU A 264 7.25 33.31 4.24
C GLU A 264 8.52 33.73 5.01
N PRO A 265 9.56 32.87 5.18
CA PRO A 265 9.71 31.57 4.54
C PRO A 265 8.91 30.45 5.22
N LEU A 266 8.73 29.34 4.51
CA LEU A 266 8.18 28.11 5.04
C LEU A 266 9.09 27.57 6.16
N LEU A 267 8.83 28.01 7.39
CA LEU A 267 9.56 27.51 8.55
C LEU A 267 9.02 26.11 8.91
N PRO A 268 9.88 25.12 9.07
CA PRO A 268 9.47 23.89 9.71
C PRO A 268 9.09 24.17 11.18
N CYS A 269 8.37 23.27 11.81
CA CYS A 269 8.25 23.26 13.26
C CYS A 269 9.65 23.35 13.90
N PRO A 270 9.83 24.00 15.09
CA PRO A 270 11.11 24.03 15.77
C PRO A 270 11.78 22.65 15.83
N PRO A 271 13.12 22.57 15.80
CA PRO A 271 13.84 21.37 15.44
C PRO A 271 13.42 20.14 16.26
N GLY A 272 12.69 19.27 15.61
CA GLY A 272 12.43 17.90 16.00
C GLY A 272 13.11 16.95 15.00
N PRO A 273 13.32 15.68 15.33
CA PRO A 273 13.92 14.76 14.40
C PRO A 273 13.07 14.65 13.13
N ALA A 274 13.72 14.78 11.97
CA ALA A 274 13.10 14.37 10.71
C ALA A 274 12.89 12.85 10.78
N THR A 275 11.68 12.41 10.51
CA THR A 275 11.39 10.97 10.61
C THR A 275 11.80 10.27 9.34
N THR A 276 12.81 9.46 9.45
CA THR A 276 12.79 8.20 8.73
C THR A 276 11.84 7.28 9.50
N THR A 277 10.89 6.63 8.84
CA THR A 277 9.92 5.71 9.46
C THR A 277 10.58 4.40 9.96
N THR A 278 11.87 4.42 10.22
CA THR A 278 12.69 3.26 10.61
C THR A 278 12.58 2.87 12.08
N ASN A 279 12.20 3.81 12.96
CA ASN A 279 12.18 3.60 14.41
C ASN A 279 10.78 3.71 15.00
N LEU A 280 9.75 3.28 14.26
CA LEU A 280 8.39 3.24 14.77
C LEU A 280 8.21 2.00 15.64
N THR A 281 7.66 2.19 16.84
CA THR A 281 7.27 1.11 17.74
C THR A 281 5.77 1.16 18.00
N ALA A 282 5.17 0.00 18.23
CA ALA A 282 3.74 -0.09 18.53
C ALA A 282 3.47 0.48 19.94
N SER A 283 2.38 1.25 20.10
CA SER A 283 1.99 1.83 21.40
C SER A 283 1.45 0.79 22.38
N ALA A 284 0.93 -0.30 21.86
CA ALA A 284 0.58 -1.50 22.61
C ALA A 284 0.95 -2.68 21.72
N ALA A 285 1.71 -3.62 22.24
CA ALA A 285 1.96 -4.86 21.54
C ALA A 285 0.60 -5.49 21.20
N ARG A 286 0.20 -5.47 19.95
CA ARG A 286 -0.95 -6.25 19.53
C ARG A 286 -0.55 -7.71 19.54
N PRO A 287 -1.39 -8.60 20.06
CA PRO A 287 -1.14 -10.01 19.87
C PRO A 287 -1.01 -10.26 18.38
N ASN A 288 -0.01 -11.04 17.98
CA ASN A 288 -0.02 -11.60 16.66
C ASN A 288 -1.32 -12.39 16.46
N PRO A 289 -1.66 -12.81 15.25
CA PRO A 289 -2.89 -13.56 14.98
C PRO A 289 -3.06 -14.83 15.84
N GLN A 290 -1.98 -15.36 16.42
CA GLN A 290 -2.01 -16.48 17.35
C GLN A 290 -2.24 -16.06 18.82
N GLY A 291 -2.40 -14.77 19.09
CA GLY A 291 -2.62 -14.25 20.43
C GLY A 291 -1.38 -14.05 21.29
N SER A 292 -0.17 -14.17 20.70
CA SER A 292 1.10 -13.94 21.38
C SER A 292 1.60 -12.52 21.17
N TYR A 293 2.22 -11.94 22.20
CA TYR A 293 2.96 -10.68 22.14
C TYR A 293 4.48 -10.92 22.00
N HIS A 294 4.91 -12.16 22.02
CA HIS A 294 6.32 -12.54 22.04
C HIS A 294 6.73 -13.09 20.67
N TYR A 295 6.99 -12.22 19.72
CA TYR A 295 7.38 -12.61 18.36
C TYR A 295 8.61 -13.51 18.32
N GLY A 296 9.57 -13.27 19.22
CA GLY A 296 10.78 -14.09 19.34
C GLY A 296 10.56 -15.49 19.92
N SER A 297 9.36 -15.77 20.49
CA SER A 297 9.00 -17.09 21.00
C SER A 297 8.29 -17.97 19.99
N ILE A 298 7.92 -17.40 18.83
CA ILE A 298 7.26 -18.16 17.77
C ILE A 298 8.33 -18.73 16.86
N ASN A 299 8.27 -20.04 16.64
CA ASN A 299 9.23 -20.70 15.77
C ASN A 299 9.04 -20.26 14.31
N VAL A 300 10.08 -19.66 13.73
CA VAL A 300 10.14 -19.36 12.31
C VAL A 300 10.35 -20.65 11.54
N THR A 301 9.38 -21.05 10.74
CA THR A 301 9.41 -22.34 10.02
C THR A 301 10.17 -22.26 8.70
N ARG A 302 10.34 -21.05 8.16
CA ARG A 302 11.01 -20.83 6.86
C ARG A 302 11.54 -19.40 6.79
N THR A 303 12.73 -19.22 6.22
CA THR A 303 13.30 -17.93 5.87
C THR A 303 13.31 -17.78 4.35
N ILE A 304 12.72 -16.69 3.86
CA ILE A 304 12.63 -16.35 2.44
C ILE A 304 13.40 -15.04 2.23
N ARG A 305 14.47 -15.09 1.45
CA ARG A 305 15.27 -13.93 1.06
C ARG A 305 14.94 -13.57 -0.37
N LEU A 306 14.46 -12.35 -0.59
CA LEU A 306 14.05 -11.85 -1.89
C LEU A 306 14.96 -10.69 -2.30
N ALA A 307 15.93 -10.96 -3.14
CA ALA A 307 16.81 -9.97 -3.72
C ALA A 307 16.27 -9.52 -5.08
N THR A 308 16.30 -8.22 -5.30
CA THR A 308 15.83 -7.61 -6.56
C THR A 308 16.97 -7.42 -7.54
N SER A 309 16.66 -7.57 -8.81
CA SER A 309 17.58 -7.29 -9.91
C SER A 309 16.83 -6.74 -11.12
N ALA A 310 17.55 -6.09 -12.02
CA ALA A 310 17.05 -5.62 -13.30
C ALA A 310 18.00 -6.09 -14.42
N GLY A 311 17.46 -6.44 -15.55
CA GLY A 311 18.25 -6.87 -16.69
C GLY A 311 17.40 -7.08 -17.94
N PRO A 312 18.02 -7.36 -19.08
CA PRO A 312 17.28 -7.74 -20.28
C PRO A 312 16.61 -9.11 -20.10
N ALA A 313 15.47 -9.28 -20.72
CA ALA A 313 14.85 -10.61 -20.84
C ALA A 313 15.82 -11.61 -21.48
N ALA A 314 15.73 -12.89 -21.10
CA ALA A 314 16.49 -13.95 -21.72
C ALA A 314 16.27 -13.96 -23.25
N GLY A 315 17.36 -13.94 -24.02
CA GLY A 315 17.31 -13.79 -25.48
C GLY A 315 17.40 -12.36 -26.00
N GLY A 316 17.61 -11.39 -25.13
CA GLY A 316 17.77 -9.97 -25.46
C GLY A 316 16.44 -9.20 -25.58
N GLY A 317 16.47 -7.91 -25.38
CA GLY A 317 15.32 -7.03 -25.65
C GLY A 317 14.88 -6.20 -24.47
N LYS A 318 13.66 -6.41 -23.99
CA LYS A 318 12.96 -5.58 -23.01
C LYS A 318 13.60 -5.63 -21.62
N LEU A 319 13.67 -4.50 -20.95
CA LEU A 319 14.00 -4.45 -19.53
C LEU A 319 12.98 -5.27 -18.73
N GLN A 320 13.48 -6.07 -17.81
CA GLN A 320 12.66 -6.77 -16.81
C GLN A 320 13.24 -6.58 -15.42
N TYR A 321 12.37 -6.48 -14.44
CA TYR A 321 12.74 -6.59 -13.04
C TYR A 321 12.47 -8.00 -12.55
N ALA A 322 13.34 -8.49 -11.70
CA ALA A 322 13.29 -9.85 -11.21
C ALA A 322 13.42 -9.92 -9.69
N VAL A 323 12.91 -11.00 -9.15
CA VAL A 323 13.08 -11.42 -7.75
C VAL A 323 13.81 -12.76 -7.78
N ASN A 324 14.98 -12.82 -7.15
CA ASN A 324 15.84 -14.00 -7.17
C ASN A 324 16.09 -14.55 -8.59
N GLY A 325 16.26 -13.64 -9.58
CA GLY A 325 16.51 -13.98 -10.99
C GLY A 325 15.28 -14.36 -11.79
N VAL A 326 14.08 -14.28 -11.21
CA VAL A 326 12.82 -14.58 -11.89
C VAL A 326 11.96 -13.32 -12.01
N SER A 327 11.63 -12.94 -13.24
CA SER A 327 10.64 -11.91 -13.56
C SER A 327 9.28 -12.59 -13.69
N PHE A 328 8.28 -12.02 -13.04
CA PHE A 328 6.93 -12.56 -13.12
C PHE A 328 6.36 -12.37 -14.52
N ALA A 329 5.92 -13.45 -15.11
CA ALA A 329 5.17 -13.47 -16.36
C ALA A 329 3.69 -13.66 -16.06
N GLU A 330 2.87 -12.83 -16.68
CA GLU A 330 1.43 -12.90 -16.53
C GLU A 330 0.87 -14.21 -17.11
N ALA A 331 -0.10 -14.78 -16.43
CA ALA A 331 -0.78 -16.00 -16.85
C ALA A 331 -2.05 -15.70 -17.64
N ASP A 332 -2.44 -16.64 -18.51
CA ASP A 332 -3.71 -16.58 -19.25
C ASP A 332 -4.96 -16.87 -18.40
N THR A 333 -4.75 -17.26 -17.17
CA THR A 333 -5.80 -17.65 -16.22
C THR A 333 -5.44 -17.11 -14.84
N PRO A 334 -6.37 -16.47 -14.11
CA PRO A 334 -6.11 -16.03 -12.76
C PRO A 334 -5.61 -17.17 -11.88
N LEU A 335 -4.50 -16.93 -11.17
CA LEU A 335 -3.80 -17.96 -10.42
C LEU A 335 -4.68 -18.65 -9.37
N LYS A 336 -5.55 -17.87 -8.70
CA LYS A 336 -6.50 -18.43 -7.73
C LYS A 336 -7.53 -19.35 -8.37
N LEU A 337 -8.03 -19.03 -9.56
CA LEU A 337 -8.93 -19.93 -10.31
C LEU A 337 -8.21 -21.19 -10.75
N ALA A 338 -7.00 -21.04 -11.24
CA ALA A 338 -6.17 -22.19 -11.63
C ALA A 338 -5.91 -23.14 -10.46
N ASP A 339 -5.57 -22.59 -9.28
CA ASP A 339 -5.39 -23.35 -8.05
C ASP A 339 -6.70 -23.99 -7.56
N TYR A 340 -7.80 -23.23 -7.60
CA TYR A 340 -9.10 -23.71 -7.13
C TYR A 340 -9.62 -24.89 -7.96
N PHE A 341 -9.48 -24.82 -9.27
CA PHE A 341 -9.96 -25.86 -10.20
C PHE A 341 -8.87 -26.87 -10.62
N ASN A 342 -7.69 -26.82 -10.00
CA ASN A 342 -6.53 -27.67 -10.33
C ASN A 342 -6.19 -27.63 -11.84
N ILE A 343 -6.11 -26.45 -12.43
CA ILE A 343 -5.76 -26.28 -13.85
C ILE A 343 -4.24 -26.28 -13.98
N SER A 344 -3.71 -27.33 -14.56
CA SER A 344 -2.26 -27.51 -14.76
C SER A 344 -1.69 -26.56 -15.84
N GLY A 345 -0.40 -26.22 -15.71
CA GLY A 345 0.35 -25.47 -16.70
C GLY A 345 0.01 -23.97 -16.76
N VAL A 346 -0.65 -23.43 -15.74
CA VAL A 346 -0.90 -21.98 -15.58
C VAL A 346 0.25 -21.33 -14.80
N PHE A 347 0.70 -21.98 -13.75
CA PHE A 347 1.82 -21.51 -12.92
C PHE A 347 2.69 -22.68 -12.46
N ARG A 348 3.88 -22.35 -11.98
CA ARG A 348 4.81 -23.34 -11.43
C ARG A 348 5.08 -23.07 -9.95
N LEU A 349 4.79 -24.06 -9.10
CA LEU A 349 5.17 -24.02 -7.69
C LEU A 349 6.67 -24.20 -7.53
N GLY A 350 7.27 -23.42 -6.60
CA GLY A 350 8.70 -23.49 -6.31
C GLY A 350 9.61 -22.97 -7.43
N GLY A 351 9.06 -22.22 -8.39
CA GLY A 351 9.84 -21.62 -9.48
C GLY A 351 10.81 -20.52 -9.00
N ILE A 352 10.58 -19.94 -7.83
CA ILE A 352 11.46 -18.95 -7.20
C ILE A 352 12.14 -19.59 -5.99
N PRO A 353 13.48 -19.59 -5.89
CA PRO A 353 14.19 -20.12 -4.73
C PRO A 353 14.02 -19.20 -3.50
N ASP A 354 14.13 -19.80 -2.30
CA ASP A 354 14.02 -19.06 -1.03
C ASP A 354 15.20 -18.12 -0.74
N ALA A 355 16.27 -18.24 -1.49
CA ALA A 355 17.45 -17.39 -1.39
C ALA A 355 17.92 -16.95 -2.77
N PRO A 356 18.51 -15.75 -2.90
CA PRO A 356 19.06 -15.31 -4.17
C PRO A 356 20.16 -16.26 -4.64
N PRO A 357 20.26 -16.53 -5.96
CA PRO A 357 21.34 -17.36 -6.50
C PRO A 357 22.72 -16.74 -6.22
N PRO A 358 23.77 -17.57 -6.05
CA PRO A 358 25.12 -17.11 -5.66
C PRO A 358 25.78 -16.13 -6.66
N ALA A 359 25.37 -16.15 -7.91
CA ALA A 359 25.81 -15.20 -8.93
C ALA A 359 24.61 -14.83 -9.81
N ALA A 360 24.39 -13.54 -10.00
CA ALA A 360 23.47 -13.09 -11.03
C ALA A 360 24.08 -13.44 -12.39
N THR A 361 23.46 -14.36 -13.13
CA THR A 361 23.89 -14.74 -14.47
C THR A 361 23.66 -13.63 -15.51
N GLY A 362 23.19 -12.45 -15.08
CA GLY A 362 22.87 -11.31 -15.95
C GLY A 362 21.60 -11.45 -16.74
N GLU A 363 21.11 -12.68 -16.95
CA GLU A 363 19.85 -12.95 -17.64
C GLU A 363 18.71 -13.17 -16.66
N VAL A 364 17.58 -12.51 -16.93
CA VAL A 364 16.35 -12.63 -16.18
C VAL A 364 15.46 -13.69 -16.83
N ARG A 365 15.08 -14.70 -16.05
CA ARG A 365 14.13 -15.73 -16.50
C ARG A 365 12.70 -15.23 -16.28
N SER A 366 11.87 -15.25 -17.33
CA SER A 366 10.46 -14.88 -17.24
C SER A 366 9.61 -16.14 -16.98
N GLU A 367 8.84 -16.14 -15.90
CA GLU A 367 8.03 -17.30 -15.51
C GLU A 367 6.87 -16.91 -14.59
N THR A 368 5.70 -17.55 -14.74
CA THR A 368 4.61 -17.46 -13.75
C THR A 368 4.93 -18.39 -12.57
N ALA A 369 5.88 -17.95 -11.75
CA ALA A 369 6.34 -18.72 -10.61
C ALA A 369 5.58 -18.33 -9.32
N VAL A 370 5.24 -19.35 -8.52
CA VAL A 370 4.50 -19.20 -7.26
C VAL A 370 5.28 -19.89 -6.15
N MET A 371 5.47 -19.20 -5.03
CA MET A 371 5.99 -19.78 -3.79
C MET A 371 4.86 -20.49 -3.05
N ASP A 372 5.11 -21.66 -2.50
CA ASP A 372 4.13 -22.44 -1.74
C ASP A 372 4.43 -22.39 -0.25
N SER A 373 3.39 -22.28 0.58
CA SER A 373 3.53 -22.27 2.04
C SER A 373 2.31 -22.83 2.73
N ASP A 374 2.54 -23.50 3.86
CA ASP A 374 1.48 -24.05 4.67
C ASP A 374 0.75 -23.00 5.46
N HIS A 375 -0.58 -23.12 5.54
CA HIS A 375 -1.41 -22.32 6.43
C HIS A 375 -0.96 -22.48 7.88
N ARG A 376 -0.95 -21.39 8.64
CA ARG A 376 -0.51 -21.28 10.04
C ARG A 376 1.00 -21.41 10.26
N SER A 377 1.79 -21.40 9.21
CA SER A 377 3.23 -21.23 9.37
C SER A 377 3.59 -19.79 9.71
N PHE A 378 4.74 -19.60 10.35
CA PHE A 378 5.28 -18.29 10.68
C PHE A 378 6.62 -18.16 9.96
N VAL A 379 6.69 -17.23 9.01
CA VAL A 379 7.82 -17.10 8.10
C VAL A 379 8.54 -15.78 8.27
N GLU A 380 9.86 -15.81 8.08
CA GLU A 380 10.69 -14.62 7.93
C GLU A 380 10.85 -14.31 6.45
N VAL A 381 10.58 -13.07 6.06
CA VAL A 381 10.86 -12.59 4.71
C VAL A 381 11.86 -11.44 4.81
N VAL A 382 12.97 -11.58 4.10
CA VAL A 382 14.01 -10.55 4.00
C VAL A 382 13.99 -9.99 2.58
N LEU A 383 13.64 -8.72 2.48
CA LEU A 383 13.64 -7.96 1.23
C LEU A 383 15.00 -7.28 1.09
N GLU A 384 15.77 -7.63 0.06
CA GLU A 384 17.12 -7.10 -0.16
C GLU A 384 17.13 -6.18 -1.40
N ASN A 385 17.61 -4.97 -1.21
CA ASN A 385 17.71 -3.95 -2.24
C ASN A 385 19.19 -3.61 -2.54
N GLY A 386 19.71 -4.17 -3.61
CA GLY A 386 21.06 -3.88 -4.11
C GLY A 386 21.18 -2.62 -4.98
N GLU A 387 20.11 -1.83 -5.12
CA GLU A 387 20.04 -0.67 -6.01
C GLU A 387 20.15 0.65 -5.23
N ASP A 388 20.34 1.77 -5.95
CA ASP A 388 20.49 3.11 -5.35
C ASP A 388 19.16 3.86 -5.20
N CYS A 389 18.03 3.19 -5.36
CA CYS A 389 16.69 3.75 -5.21
C CYS A 389 15.94 3.11 -4.04
N VAL A 390 14.98 3.83 -3.49
CA VAL A 390 14.06 3.28 -2.49
C VAL A 390 13.05 2.37 -3.19
N GLN A 391 12.80 1.22 -2.62
CA GLN A 391 11.74 0.30 -3.05
C GLN A 391 10.62 0.29 -2.02
N SER A 392 9.40 0.04 -2.47
CA SER A 392 8.21 -0.14 -1.63
C SER A 392 7.54 -1.45 -2.01
N TRP A 393 7.33 -2.33 -1.03
CA TRP A 393 6.80 -3.65 -1.21
C TRP A 393 5.49 -3.83 -0.46
N HIS A 394 4.51 -4.42 -1.11
CA HIS A 394 3.20 -4.72 -0.53
C HIS A 394 2.93 -6.23 -0.57
N LEU A 395 2.36 -6.75 0.52
CA LEU A 395 1.86 -8.12 0.59
C LEU A 395 0.35 -8.09 0.76
N ASP A 396 -0.37 -8.62 -0.22
CA ASP A 396 -1.80 -8.80 -0.13
C ASP A 396 -2.20 -9.84 0.92
N GLY A 397 -3.36 -9.68 1.52
CA GLY A 397 -3.97 -10.66 2.40
C GLY A 397 -3.34 -10.83 3.78
N HIS A 398 -2.18 -10.27 4.03
CA HIS A 398 -1.46 -10.38 5.29
C HIS A 398 -0.95 -9.05 5.79
N SER A 399 -0.77 -8.96 7.09
CA SER A 399 0.04 -7.91 7.72
C SER A 399 1.37 -8.50 8.13
N VAL A 400 2.43 -7.73 7.95
CA VAL A 400 3.80 -8.12 8.25
C VAL A 400 4.33 -7.34 9.46
N PHE A 401 5.14 -7.96 10.29
CA PHE A 401 5.80 -7.35 11.44
C PHE A 401 7.23 -6.94 11.05
N VAL A 402 7.52 -5.64 11.01
CA VAL A 402 8.81 -5.10 10.55
C VAL A 402 9.83 -5.23 11.68
N VAL A 403 10.59 -6.33 11.71
CA VAL A 403 11.52 -6.65 12.80
C VAL A 403 12.90 -6.04 12.65
N GLY A 404 13.33 -5.73 11.41
CA GLY A 404 14.65 -5.14 11.18
C GLY A 404 14.71 -4.41 9.85
N MET A 405 15.53 -3.35 9.83
CA MET A 405 15.77 -2.56 8.61
C MET A 405 17.14 -1.89 8.74
N HIS A 406 18.02 -2.11 7.78
CA HIS A 406 19.37 -1.56 7.82
C HIS A 406 19.96 -1.38 6.43
N VAL A 407 20.97 -0.53 6.33
CA VAL A 407 21.83 -0.39 5.15
C VAL A 407 22.88 -1.50 5.18
N GLY A 408 23.26 -2.01 4.02
CA GLY A 408 24.22 -3.10 3.86
C GLY A 408 23.56 -4.44 3.53
N THR A 409 24.33 -5.51 3.62
CA THR A 409 23.89 -6.86 3.26
C THR A 409 23.33 -7.56 4.51
N TRP A 410 22.20 -8.22 4.35
CA TRP A 410 21.64 -9.06 5.41
C TRP A 410 22.46 -10.35 5.60
N SER A 411 22.59 -10.77 6.83
CA SER A 411 23.18 -12.05 7.23
C SER A 411 22.38 -12.63 8.41
N GLU A 412 22.63 -13.88 8.77
CA GLU A 412 21.96 -14.50 9.92
C GLU A 412 22.22 -13.74 11.23
N GLN A 413 23.40 -13.15 11.38
CA GLN A 413 23.76 -12.30 12.52
C GLN A 413 22.94 -11.02 12.59
N SER A 414 22.34 -10.56 11.49
CA SER A 414 21.45 -9.40 11.47
C SER A 414 20.24 -9.58 12.38
N ARG A 415 19.87 -10.81 12.69
CA ARG A 415 18.76 -11.14 13.60
C ARG A 415 19.02 -10.71 15.04
N ASP A 416 20.29 -10.57 15.45
CA ASP A 416 20.65 -10.08 16.79
C ASP A 416 20.17 -8.64 17.05
N GLY A 417 19.96 -7.88 15.97
CA GLY A 417 19.42 -6.51 16.01
C GLY A 417 17.91 -6.40 15.80
N TYR A 418 17.18 -7.50 15.71
CA TYR A 418 15.75 -7.45 15.46
C TYR A 418 14.97 -6.93 16.66
N ASN A 419 13.99 -6.05 16.39
CA ASN A 419 12.98 -5.72 17.38
C ASN A 419 11.92 -6.83 17.40
N LEU A 420 11.88 -7.62 18.48
CA LEU A 420 10.94 -8.72 18.67
C LEU A 420 9.91 -8.42 19.78
N VAL A 421 9.82 -7.15 20.22
CA VAL A 421 9.03 -6.76 21.40
C VAL A 421 7.81 -5.92 21.00
N ASP A 422 8.04 -4.81 20.31
CA ASP A 422 7.03 -3.79 20.04
C ASP A 422 7.00 -3.35 18.56
N VAL A 423 7.12 -4.32 17.68
CA VAL A 423 7.14 -4.09 16.22
C VAL A 423 5.82 -3.56 15.68
N VAL A 424 5.93 -2.69 14.69
CA VAL A 424 4.77 -2.19 13.94
C VAL A 424 4.34 -3.24 12.92
N SER A 425 3.03 -3.50 12.89
CA SER A 425 2.41 -4.33 11.85
C SER A 425 1.92 -3.44 10.71
N ARG A 426 2.23 -3.81 9.47
CA ARG A 426 1.82 -3.07 8.26
C ARG A 426 1.69 -4.01 7.07
N CYS A 427 1.15 -3.53 5.95
CA CYS A 427 1.04 -4.32 4.72
C CYS A 427 1.99 -3.83 3.62
N THR A 428 2.50 -2.60 3.74
CA THR A 428 3.43 -2.00 2.77
C THR A 428 4.70 -1.55 3.49
N VAL A 429 5.86 -2.05 3.06
CA VAL A 429 7.16 -1.77 3.67
C VAL A 429 8.14 -1.20 2.66
N GLN A 430 8.96 -0.25 3.10
CA GLN A 430 10.05 0.28 2.31
C GLN A 430 11.33 -0.54 2.48
N VAL A 431 12.16 -0.53 1.44
CA VAL A 431 13.54 -1.02 1.50
C VAL A 431 14.44 0.08 0.97
N TYR A 432 15.29 0.62 1.83
CA TYR A 432 16.18 1.73 1.46
C TYR A 432 17.28 1.29 0.50
N PRO A 433 17.90 2.27 -0.22
CA PRO A 433 19.01 1.98 -1.11
C PRO A 433 20.13 1.19 -0.43
N ARG A 434 20.66 0.20 -1.13
CA ARG A 434 21.78 -0.64 -0.63
C ARG A 434 21.52 -1.24 0.74
N GLY A 435 20.26 -1.63 1.01
CA GLY A 435 19.85 -2.11 2.32
C GLY A 435 18.88 -3.27 2.25
N TRP A 436 18.35 -3.62 3.41
CA TRP A 436 17.39 -4.70 3.56
C TRP A 436 16.30 -4.34 4.58
N THR A 437 15.16 -5.00 4.44
CA THR A 437 14.07 -4.96 5.43
C THR A 437 13.64 -6.39 5.72
N ALA A 438 13.68 -6.77 7.00
CA ALA A 438 13.21 -8.07 7.46
C ALA A 438 11.85 -7.95 8.12
N VAL A 439 10.96 -8.83 7.74
CA VAL A 439 9.60 -8.91 8.27
C VAL A 439 9.24 -10.33 8.69
N LEU A 440 8.46 -10.45 9.75
CA LEU A 440 7.83 -11.71 10.14
C LEU A 440 6.37 -11.71 9.68
N VAL A 441 5.93 -12.83 9.14
CA VAL A 441 4.58 -13.00 8.59
C VAL A 441 3.93 -14.25 9.17
N ALA A 442 2.75 -14.07 9.77
CA ALA A 442 1.88 -15.18 10.11
C ALA A 442 0.99 -15.53 8.90
N LEU A 443 1.17 -16.72 8.34
CA LEU A 443 0.39 -17.17 7.18
C LEU A 443 -0.96 -17.75 7.63
N ASP A 444 -1.79 -16.90 8.20
CA ASP A 444 -3.08 -17.25 8.81
C ASP A 444 -4.29 -17.03 7.89
N ASN A 445 -4.04 -16.72 6.62
CA ASN A 445 -5.05 -16.43 5.62
C ASN A 445 -4.79 -17.25 4.35
N VAL A 446 -5.65 -18.24 4.12
CA VAL A 446 -5.55 -19.12 2.94
C VAL A 446 -5.85 -18.35 1.66
N GLY A 447 -5.06 -18.55 0.62
CA GLY A 447 -5.26 -17.88 -0.65
C GLY A 447 -4.04 -17.87 -1.56
N MET A 448 -4.15 -17.11 -2.63
CA MET A 448 -3.09 -16.81 -3.59
C MET A 448 -2.76 -15.32 -3.50
N TRP A 449 -1.70 -14.98 -2.79
CA TRP A 449 -1.41 -13.61 -2.37
C TRP A 449 -0.27 -13.02 -3.17
N ASN A 450 -0.47 -11.83 -3.71
CA ASN A 450 0.57 -11.11 -4.43
C ASN A 450 1.47 -10.34 -3.48
N MET A 451 2.77 -10.57 -3.55
CA MET A 451 3.81 -9.73 -2.97
C MET A 451 4.49 -8.99 -4.10
N ARG A 452 4.38 -7.67 -4.12
CA ARG A 452 4.76 -6.86 -5.26
C ARG A 452 5.42 -5.54 -4.89
N SER A 453 6.15 -5.00 -5.83
CA SER A 453 6.55 -3.59 -5.79
C SER A 453 5.31 -2.68 -5.93
N GLU A 454 5.22 -1.64 -5.12
CA GLU A 454 4.22 -0.57 -5.29
C GLU A 454 4.67 0.50 -6.30
N VAL A 455 5.93 0.44 -6.75
CA VAL A 455 6.41 1.22 -7.89
C VAL A 455 5.90 0.57 -9.17
N TRP A 456 5.01 1.28 -9.89
CA TRP A 456 4.28 0.72 -11.02
C TRP A 456 5.18 0.09 -12.07
N ALA A 457 6.18 0.82 -12.59
CA ALA A 457 7.08 0.29 -13.62
C ALA A 457 7.75 -1.02 -13.18
N ARG A 458 8.18 -1.11 -11.94
CA ARG A 458 8.84 -2.31 -11.42
C ARG A 458 7.89 -3.49 -11.34
N ARG A 459 6.68 -3.27 -10.86
CA ARG A 459 5.64 -4.29 -10.80
C ARG A 459 5.29 -4.79 -12.20
N ASP A 460 5.02 -3.88 -13.13
CA ASP A 460 4.62 -4.18 -14.49
C ASP A 460 5.70 -4.94 -15.27
N LEU A 461 6.96 -4.57 -15.04
CA LEU A 461 8.12 -5.23 -15.62
C LEU A 461 8.59 -6.47 -14.82
N GLY A 462 7.77 -6.99 -13.90
CA GLY A 462 7.92 -8.31 -13.31
C GLY A 462 8.42 -8.40 -11.87
N GLN A 463 8.61 -7.26 -11.14
CA GLN A 463 9.03 -7.28 -9.73
C GLN A 463 7.87 -7.63 -8.81
N GLN A 464 7.43 -8.85 -8.89
CA GLN A 464 6.38 -9.41 -8.05
C GLN A 464 6.51 -10.92 -7.95
N VAL A 465 5.98 -11.47 -6.87
CA VAL A 465 5.88 -12.92 -6.66
C VAL A 465 4.50 -13.22 -6.08
N TYR A 466 4.01 -14.45 -6.30
CA TYR A 466 2.83 -14.91 -5.62
C TYR A 466 3.18 -15.92 -4.53
N LEU A 467 2.52 -15.80 -3.40
CA LEU A 467 2.61 -16.72 -2.28
C LEU A 467 1.27 -17.46 -2.17
N ARG A 468 1.31 -18.75 -2.41
CA ARG A 468 0.19 -19.65 -2.19
C ARG A 468 0.20 -20.09 -0.73
N VAL A 469 -0.82 -19.74 0.02
CA VAL A 469 -1.04 -20.23 1.40
C VAL A 469 -2.16 -21.26 1.34
N HIS A 470 -1.86 -22.52 1.64
CA HIS A 470 -2.80 -23.62 1.46
C HIS A 470 -2.97 -24.49 2.69
N THR A 471 -4.10 -25.18 2.74
CA THR A 471 -4.38 -26.26 3.70
C THR A 471 -4.45 -27.59 2.98
N PRO A 472 -4.09 -28.70 3.63
CA PRO A 472 -4.18 -30.04 3.01
C PRO A 472 -5.61 -30.41 2.54
N THR A 473 -6.61 -29.90 3.28
CA THR A 473 -8.02 -30.08 2.95
C THR A 473 -8.74 -28.74 2.95
N ARG A 474 -9.52 -28.47 1.92
CA ARG A 474 -10.35 -27.26 1.87
C ARG A 474 -11.44 -27.30 2.94
N SER A 475 -11.60 -26.18 3.61
CA SER A 475 -12.59 -26.00 4.67
C SER A 475 -13.19 -24.61 4.61
N PRO A 476 -14.54 -24.45 4.71
CA PRO A 476 -15.17 -23.13 4.85
C PRO A 476 -14.75 -22.36 6.09
N ARG A 477 -14.11 -23.05 7.05
CA ARG A 477 -13.50 -22.40 8.22
C ARG A 477 -12.31 -21.54 7.81
N ASP A 478 -11.53 -21.98 6.85
CA ASP A 478 -10.28 -21.34 6.44
C ASP A 478 -10.46 -20.48 5.17
N GLU A 479 -11.27 -20.96 4.22
CA GLU A 479 -11.59 -20.22 2.99
C GLU A 479 -13.01 -20.56 2.51
N LEU A 480 -13.81 -19.56 2.20
CA LEU A 480 -15.15 -19.73 1.64
C LEU A 480 -15.06 -20.21 0.18
N PRO A 481 -16.04 -20.98 -0.30
CA PRO A 481 -16.11 -21.37 -1.70
C PRO A 481 -16.27 -20.14 -2.60
N ILE A 482 -15.81 -20.25 -3.84
CA ILE A 482 -16.09 -19.25 -4.86
C ILE A 482 -17.60 -19.19 -5.07
N PRO A 483 -18.23 -17.99 -5.11
CA PRO A 483 -19.68 -17.87 -5.32
C PRO A 483 -20.10 -18.45 -6.69
N ASP A 484 -21.30 -19.01 -6.75
CA ASP A 484 -21.85 -19.61 -7.96
C ASP A 484 -22.00 -18.61 -9.12
N ASN A 485 -22.12 -17.30 -8.78
CA ASN A 485 -22.20 -16.23 -9.78
C ASN A 485 -20.84 -15.59 -10.10
N ALA A 486 -19.73 -16.19 -9.69
CA ALA A 486 -18.41 -15.68 -10.04
C ALA A 486 -18.17 -15.78 -11.55
N LEU A 487 -17.61 -14.70 -12.11
CA LEU A 487 -17.21 -14.68 -13.52
C LEU A 487 -15.91 -15.47 -13.69
N LEU A 488 -16.02 -16.65 -14.29
CA LEU A 488 -14.87 -17.49 -14.57
C LEU A 488 -14.27 -17.10 -15.93
N CYS A 489 -12.94 -16.97 -15.98
CA CYS A 489 -12.22 -16.58 -17.19
C CYS A 489 -10.96 -17.41 -17.41
N GLY A 490 -10.26 -17.20 -18.54
CA GLY A 490 -9.13 -17.98 -18.96
C GLY A 490 -9.51 -19.46 -19.12
N ARG A 491 -8.62 -20.36 -18.73
CA ARG A 491 -8.88 -21.82 -18.79
C ARG A 491 -9.92 -22.31 -17.77
N ALA A 492 -10.37 -21.44 -16.87
CA ALA A 492 -11.45 -21.74 -15.93
C ALA A 492 -12.84 -21.46 -16.53
N ALA A 493 -12.93 -20.80 -17.69
CA ALA A 493 -14.20 -20.54 -18.34
C ALA A 493 -14.93 -21.86 -18.65
N GLY A 494 -16.20 -21.96 -18.24
CA GLY A 494 -17.03 -23.15 -18.46
C GLY A 494 -16.88 -24.26 -17.41
N ARG A 495 -16.19 -24.00 -16.27
CA ARG A 495 -16.09 -24.94 -15.13
C ARG A 495 -17.33 -24.89 -14.25
#